data_ecc9d145a9cbcf8bbe9d4b3aeb7fcc51
#
_entry.id   ecc9d145a9cbcf8bbe9d4b3aeb7fcc51
#
_cell.length_a   1.000
_cell.length_b   1.000
_cell.length_c   1.000
_cell.angle_alpha   90.00
_cell.angle_beta   90.00
_cell.angle_gamma   90.00
#
_symmetry.space_group_name_H-M   'P 1'
#
loop_
_entity.id
_entity.type
_entity.pdbx_description
1 polymer ?
#
loop_
_entity_poly.entity_id
_entity_poly.type
_entity_poly.pdbx_seq_one_letter_code
_entity_poly.pdbx_strand_id
1 'polypeptide(L)'
;MSKTKNVKRNDVSRTAYYVSRITHHAVRSTQHAASPSSSSLPGPDDIFRVQLPNGITLLSRANFNSPSVVISGYIQAGSLFDTDEKLGLADFTALGLMRGSAQRDLQQIYDALESCGASLSFGAGAHTTVFSGRSLAEDLPLLLDTLAEVVRQPAFPSEQVEKLRAQLLTGLAIRAQDTADMAAMTFDQIVFANHPYRRPDDGYPETIQAIRGEDLVDFHRRFYAPRGMVIAIVGAVEPQAAMEQVQRALGDWDNPDKPDAPPLPPLTPLQETVTRRVEIAGKFQADLVIGVSGPARRDLEYLPASLGNSVLGQFGMMGRIGEVVREKSGLAYYAYSSLNAGVGPGSWEISAGVNPDNVAKASDLIRGEIARFVEKGVTTEELSDSQANFVGRLPLSLESNAGVAGALLNIERFELGLDYYRRFADLVRAVTPDEVLQAARKFFHPERLAIAIAGP
;
A
#
# COMPACT_ATOMS: atom_id res chain seq x y z
N MET A 1 -58.05 -14.29 43.16
CA MET A 1 -57.48 -15.64 43.12
C MET A 1 -56.16 -15.60 42.34
N SER A 2 -55.13 -15.67 43.10
CA SER A 2 -53.71 -15.59 42.76
C SER A 2 -53.18 -16.86 42.15
N LYS A 3 -52.22 -16.80 41.21
CA LYS A 3 -51.19 -17.83 41.07
C LYS A 3 -49.88 -17.16 40.60
N THR A 4 -49.06 -16.86 41.55
CA THR A 4 -47.61 -16.68 41.46
C THR A 4 -46.97 -17.93 40.89
N LYS A 5 -46.08 -17.78 39.86
CA LYS A 5 -45.12 -18.82 39.46
C LYS A 5 -43.71 -18.35 39.72
N ASN A 6 -43.07 -19.04 40.66
CA ASN A 6 -41.64 -19.07 40.91
C ASN A 6 -40.86 -19.41 39.65
N VAL A 7 -39.86 -18.62 39.32
CA VAL A 7 -38.76 -19.02 38.44
C VAL A 7 -37.50 -19.15 39.28
N LYS A 8 -36.99 -20.35 39.28
CA LYS A 8 -35.80 -20.82 40.02
C LYS A 8 -34.53 -20.13 39.52
N ARG A 9 -33.72 -19.64 40.45
CA ARG A 9 -32.27 -19.46 40.33
C ARG A 9 -31.63 -20.84 40.12
N ASN A 10 -30.90 -21.03 39.04
CA ASN A 10 -29.77 -21.93 38.87
C ASN A 10 -29.20 -21.67 37.47
N ASP A 11 -28.02 -21.08 37.41
CA ASP A 11 -26.81 -21.61 36.73
C ASP A 11 -25.75 -20.49 36.65
N VAL A 12 -25.07 -20.29 37.76
CA VAL A 12 -23.80 -19.56 37.80
C VAL A 12 -22.72 -20.55 38.21
N SER A 13 -22.48 -21.58 37.39
CA SER A 13 -21.39 -22.55 37.70
C SER A 13 -20.87 -23.30 36.47
N ARG A 14 -20.81 -22.68 35.28
CA ARG A 14 -20.19 -23.32 34.11
C ARG A 14 -19.11 -22.50 33.40
N THR A 15 -18.72 -21.34 33.91
CA THR A 15 -17.66 -20.51 33.28
C THR A 15 -16.33 -20.57 34.03
N ALA A 16 -16.17 -21.42 35.03
CA ALA A 16 -14.94 -21.51 35.82
C ALA A 16 -14.09 -22.76 35.51
N TYR A 17 -14.34 -23.52 34.45
CA TYR A 17 -13.62 -24.78 34.17
C TYR A 17 -12.72 -24.75 32.90
N TYR A 18 -12.53 -23.59 32.27
CA TYR A 18 -11.68 -23.49 31.07
C TYR A 18 -10.39 -22.68 31.23
N VAL A 19 -10.05 -22.18 32.41
CA VAL A 19 -8.85 -21.36 32.63
C VAL A 19 -7.71 -22.10 33.34
N SER A 20 -7.85 -23.39 33.67
CA SER A 20 -6.83 -24.11 34.46
C SER A 20 -6.15 -25.29 33.73
N ARG A 21 -5.93 -25.19 32.41
CA ARG A 21 -5.16 -26.24 31.68
C ARG A 21 -4.23 -25.72 30.58
N ILE A 22 -3.72 -24.49 30.69
CA ILE A 22 -2.64 -24.00 29.81
C ILE A 22 -1.47 -23.51 30.66
N THR A 23 -0.96 -24.37 31.51
CA THR A 23 0.40 -24.23 32.06
C THR A 23 0.93 -25.64 32.26
N HIS A 24 1.74 -26.07 31.37
CA HIS A 24 2.72 -27.16 31.29
C HIS A 24 2.61 -27.95 29.97
N HIS A 25 3.00 -27.32 28.88
CA HIS A 25 3.58 -28.07 27.78
C HIS A 25 4.91 -27.46 27.41
N ALA A 26 5.93 -28.15 27.87
CA ALA A 26 7.23 -28.37 27.26
C ALA A 26 7.65 -27.38 26.17
N VAL A 27 8.74 -26.69 26.41
CA VAL A 27 9.72 -26.28 25.42
C VAL A 27 10.01 -27.47 24.51
N ARG A 28 9.22 -27.62 23.44
CA ARG A 28 9.65 -28.40 22.29
C ARG A 28 10.58 -27.50 21.51
N SER A 29 11.84 -27.93 21.44
CA SER A 29 12.80 -27.44 20.47
C SER A 29 12.07 -27.17 19.14
N THR A 30 11.94 -25.92 18.77
CA THR A 30 11.59 -25.52 17.41
C THR A 30 12.69 -26.07 16.51
N GLN A 31 12.47 -27.27 15.94
CA GLN A 31 13.16 -27.63 14.72
C GLN A 31 12.91 -26.47 13.76
N HIS A 32 13.97 -25.81 13.36
CA HIS A 32 13.92 -24.79 12.32
C HIS A 32 13.10 -25.38 11.16
N ALA A 33 11.95 -24.77 10.86
CA ALA A 33 11.26 -25.06 9.63
C ALA A 33 12.30 -24.90 8.51
N ALA A 34 12.49 -25.96 7.74
CA ALA A 34 13.43 -25.95 6.63
C ALA A 34 13.08 -24.71 5.80
N SER A 35 14.07 -23.86 5.53
CA SER A 35 13.89 -22.72 4.63
C SER A 35 13.23 -23.26 3.35
N PRO A 36 12.14 -22.65 2.84
CA PRO A 36 11.51 -23.11 1.62
C PRO A 36 12.59 -23.30 0.57
N SER A 37 12.54 -24.42 -0.15
CA SER A 37 13.53 -24.71 -1.19
C SER A 37 13.56 -23.50 -2.14
N SER A 38 14.73 -23.04 -2.54
CA SER A 38 14.91 -21.88 -3.45
C SER A 38 14.09 -22.02 -4.75
N SER A 39 13.65 -23.22 -5.10
CA SER A 39 12.78 -23.54 -6.23
C SER A 39 11.31 -23.11 -6.07
N SER A 40 10.84 -22.76 -4.87
CA SER A 40 9.45 -22.29 -4.65
C SER A 40 9.31 -20.77 -4.78
N LEU A 41 10.40 -20.02 -4.67
CA LEU A 41 10.39 -18.57 -4.81
C LEU A 41 10.55 -18.16 -6.28
N PRO A 42 9.84 -17.11 -6.74
CA PRO A 42 9.95 -16.64 -8.12
C PRO A 42 11.39 -16.24 -8.44
N GLY A 43 11.84 -16.60 -9.64
CA GLY A 43 13.21 -16.34 -10.09
C GLY A 43 13.38 -16.39 -11.61
N PRO A 44 14.61 -16.20 -12.11
CA PRO A 44 14.85 -16.03 -13.55
C PRO A 44 14.46 -17.23 -14.43
N ASP A 45 14.36 -18.41 -13.84
CA ASP A 45 14.04 -19.68 -14.55
C ASP A 45 12.52 -19.94 -14.63
N ASP A 46 11.69 -19.27 -13.81
CA ASP A 46 10.24 -19.44 -13.78
C ASP A 46 9.44 -18.14 -13.98
N ILE A 47 10.14 -17.01 -14.12
CA ILE A 47 9.54 -15.72 -14.50
C ILE A 47 9.79 -15.50 -15.99
N PHE A 48 8.73 -15.52 -16.78
CA PHE A 48 8.77 -15.08 -18.15
C PHE A 48 8.63 -13.55 -18.21
N ARG A 49 9.65 -12.86 -18.76
CA ARG A 49 9.64 -11.41 -18.96
C ARG A 49 9.86 -11.09 -20.43
N VAL A 50 8.96 -10.31 -21.01
CA VAL A 50 9.07 -9.84 -22.40
C VAL A 50 8.58 -8.39 -22.50
N GLN A 51 9.19 -7.62 -23.37
CA GLN A 51 8.69 -6.32 -23.79
C GLN A 51 8.09 -6.44 -25.19
N LEU A 52 6.84 -6.04 -25.32
CA LEU A 52 6.12 -6.02 -26.59
C LEU A 52 6.58 -4.83 -27.45
N PRO A 53 6.39 -4.88 -28.80
CA PRO A 53 6.82 -3.81 -29.70
C PRO A 53 6.25 -2.43 -29.38
N ASN A 54 5.05 -2.36 -28.77
CA ASN A 54 4.39 -1.12 -28.36
C ASN A 54 4.83 -0.60 -26.99
N GLY A 55 5.80 -1.27 -26.34
CA GLY A 55 6.40 -0.84 -25.07
C GLY A 55 5.74 -1.39 -23.81
N ILE A 56 4.73 -2.27 -23.90
CA ILE A 56 4.19 -3.01 -22.76
C ILE A 56 5.23 -4.01 -22.27
N THR A 57 5.54 -4.03 -20.98
CA THR A 57 6.31 -5.10 -20.34
C THR A 57 5.36 -6.11 -19.72
N LEU A 58 5.45 -7.37 -20.14
CA LEU A 58 4.73 -8.49 -19.55
C LEU A 58 5.66 -9.33 -18.68
N LEU A 59 5.22 -9.59 -17.46
CA LEU A 59 5.80 -10.64 -16.60
C LEU A 59 4.75 -11.73 -16.41
N SER A 60 5.15 -12.99 -16.57
CA SER A 60 4.22 -14.11 -16.36
C SER A 60 4.89 -15.23 -15.59
N ARG A 61 4.11 -15.89 -14.71
CA ARG A 61 4.52 -17.10 -14.01
C ARG A 61 3.37 -18.07 -13.94
N ALA A 62 3.55 -19.28 -14.49
CA ALA A 62 2.55 -20.33 -14.46
C ALA A 62 2.36 -20.90 -13.05
N ASN A 63 1.11 -21.16 -12.68
CA ASN A 63 0.71 -21.87 -11.47
C ASN A 63 -0.56 -22.69 -11.71
N PHE A 64 -0.42 -23.96 -12.06
CA PHE A 64 -1.51 -24.87 -12.34
C PHE A 64 -2.10 -25.56 -11.10
N ASN A 65 -1.64 -25.20 -9.89
CA ASN A 65 -2.22 -25.73 -8.64
C ASN A 65 -3.62 -25.16 -8.34
N SER A 66 -3.99 -24.06 -9.00
CA SER A 66 -5.30 -23.43 -8.92
C SER A 66 -5.77 -23.10 -10.35
N PRO A 67 -7.07 -23.30 -10.69
CA PRO A 67 -7.61 -22.95 -12.01
C PRO A 67 -7.73 -21.44 -12.24
N SER A 68 -7.39 -20.62 -11.26
CA SER A 68 -7.52 -19.16 -11.32
C SER A 68 -6.29 -18.49 -11.97
N VAL A 69 -6.55 -17.34 -12.59
CA VAL A 69 -5.53 -16.42 -13.08
C VAL A 69 -5.75 -15.04 -12.48
N VAL A 70 -4.66 -14.40 -12.10
CA VAL A 70 -4.64 -13.00 -11.65
C VAL A 70 -3.87 -12.18 -12.68
N ILE A 71 -4.45 -11.05 -13.08
CA ILE A 71 -3.75 -9.99 -13.78
C ILE A 71 -3.57 -8.82 -12.81
N SER A 72 -2.39 -8.23 -12.79
CA SER A 72 -2.13 -6.99 -12.07
C SER A 72 -1.20 -6.14 -12.90
N GLY A 73 -1.29 -4.83 -12.81
CA GLY A 73 -0.41 -3.99 -13.59
C GLY A 73 -0.55 -2.51 -13.28
N TYR A 74 0.20 -1.72 -14.03
CA TYR A 74 0.12 -0.27 -13.93
C TYR A 74 0.39 0.40 -15.28
N ILE A 75 -0.18 1.59 -15.43
CA ILE A 75 0.06 2.53 -16.51
C ILE A 75 0.70 3.77 -15.88
N GLN A 76 1.70 4.37 -16.51
CA GLN A 76 2.36 5.59 -16.02
C GLN A 76 1.45 6.82 -16.26
N ALA A 77 0.35 6.91 -15.49
CA ALA A 77 -0.63 7.97 -15.54
C ALA A 77 -1.16 8.18 -14.11
N GLY A 78 -0.41 8.89 -13.28
CA GLY A 78 -0.74 9.16 -11.88
C GLY A 78 -0.94 10.65 -11.59
N SER A 79 -1.17 10.98 -10.32
CA SER A 79 -1.49 12.33 -9.86
C SER A 79 -0.34 13.34 -10.00
N LEU A 80 0.89 12.88 -10.30
CA LEU A 80 1.99 13.79 -10.69
C LEU A 80 1.69 14.60 -11.95
N PHE A 81 0.76 14.16 -12.78
CA PHE A 81 0.29 14.90 -13.94
C PHE A 81 -0.88 15.87 -13.63
N ASP A 82 -1.45 15.83 -12.42
CA ASP A 82 -2.50 16.74 -12.00
C ASP A 82 -1.95 18.16 -11.82
N THR A 83 -2.73 19.16 -12.18
CA THR A 83 -2.45 20.53 -11.80
C THR A 83 -3.02 20.82 -10.41
N ASP A 84 -2.53 21.88 -9.74
CA ASP A 84 -3.02 22.24 -8.40
C ASP A 84 -4.54 22.57 -8.40
N GLU A 85 -5.10 23.03 -9.53
CA GLU A 85 -6.53 23.34 -9.69
C GLU A 85 -7.40 22.09 -9.90
N LYS A 86 -6.78 20.97 -10.32
CA LYS A 86 -7.48 19.73 -10.67
C LYS A 86 -6.84 18.50 -9.97
N LEU A 87 -6.42 18.66 -8.73
CA LEU A 87 -5.96 17.53 -7.93
C LEU A 87 -7.06 16.48 -7.80
N GLY A 88 -6.69 15.22 -7.95
CA GLY A 88 -7.62 14.10 -7.98
C GLY A 88 -8.10 13.72 -9.39
N LEU A 89 -7.65 14.42 -10.44
CA LEU A 89 -8.05 14.12 -11.82
C LEU A 89 -7.56 12.73 -12.27
N ALA A 90 -6.34 12.35 -11.93
CA ALA A 90 -5.81 11.03 -12.25
C ALA A 90 -6.63 9.90 -11.61
N ASP A 91 -6.96 10.04 -10.32
CA ASP A 91 -7.76 9.03 -9.61
C ASP A 91 -9.21 9.01 -10.11
N PHE A 92 -9.83 10.19 -10.30
CA PHE A 92 -11.16 10.27 -10.87
C PHE A 92 -11.22 9.61 -12.26
N THR A 93 -10.21 9.83 -13.10
CA THR A 93 -10.10 9.19 -14.43
C THR A 93 -9.98 7.66 -14.30
N ALA A 94 -9.10 7.17 -13.42
CA ALA A 94 -8.89 5.75 -13.19
C ALA A 94 -10.18 5.06 -12.72
N LEU A 95 -10.87 5.61 -11.74
CA LEU A 95 -12.15 5.11 -11.23
C LEU A 95 -13.30 5.23 -12.26
N GLY A 96 -13.17 6.15 -13.20
CA GLY A 96 -14.09 6.36 -14.31
C GLY A 96 -14.01 5.31 -15.42
N LEU A 97 -12.90 4.59 -15.58
CA LEU A 97 -12.68 3.63 -16.68
C LEU A 97 -13.76 2.55 -16.75
N MET A 98 -14.18 2.03 -15.60
CA MET A 98 -15.20 0.99 -15.50
C MET A 98 -16.65 1.50 -15.62
N ARG A 99 -16.84 2.82 -15.81
CA ARG A 99 -18.18 3.43 -15.84
C ARG A 99 -18.85 3.43 -17.22
N GLY A 100 -18.18 2.87 -18.22
CA GLY A 100 -18.66 2.72 -19.59
C GLY A 100 -17.53 2.90 -20.58
N SER A 101 -17.63 2.21 -21.69
CA SER A 101 -16.72 2.26 -22.84
C SER A 101 -17.46 2.71 -24.10
N ALA A 102 -16.75 2.78 -25.22
CA ALA A 102 -17.36 3.03 -26.53
C ALA A 102 -18.30 1.89 -26.98
N GLN A 103 -18.16 0.69 -26.40
CA GLN A 103 -18.90 -0.51 -26.82
C GLN A 103 -19.95 -0.97 -25.80
N ARG A 104 -19.69 -0.78 -24.51
CA ARG A 104 -20.53 -1.29 -23.41
C ARG A 104 -20.77 -0.19 -22.36
N ASP A 105 -21.97 -0.17 -21.82
CA ASP A 105 -22.27 0.65 -20.65
C ASP A 105 -21.75 -0.02 -19.35
N LEU A 106 -21.89 0.69 -18.22
CA LEU A 106 -21.50 0.20 -16.90
C LEU A 106 -22.07 -1.19 -16.60
N GLN A 107 -23.38 -1.37 -16.80
CA GLN A 107 -24.07 -2.61 -16.46
C GLN A 107 -23.55 -3.77 -17.31
N GLN A 108 -23.40 -3.56 -18.61
CA GLN A 108 -22.89 -4.57 -19.54
C GLN A 108 -21.45 -4.99 -19.24
N ILE A 109 -20.60 -4.05 -18.79
CA ILE A 109 -19.22 -4.37 -18.38
C ILE A 109 -19.25 -5.28 -17.14
N TYR A 110 -20.04 -4.91 -16.12
CA TYR A 110 -20.12 -5.71 -14.90
C TYR A 110 -20.81 -7.05 -15.12
N ASP A 111 -21.92 -7.10 -15.87
CA ASP A 111 -22.61 -8.34 -16.20
C ASP A 111 -21.70 -9.35 -16.94
N ALA A 112 -20.84 -8.86 -17.84
CA ALA A 112 -19.89 -9.71 -18.55
C ALA A 112 -18.86 -10.33 -17.59
N LEU A 113 -18.31 -9.55 -16.65
CA LEU A 113 -17.33 -10.04 -15.67
C LEU A 113 -17.99 -10.94 -14.61
N GLU A 114 -19.12 -10.52 -14.04
CA GLU A 114 -19.80 -11.23 -12.97
C GLU A 114 -20.38 -12.56 -13.44
N SER A 115 -20.81 -12.67 -14.71
CA SER A 115 -21.35 -13.91 -15.29
C SER A 115 -20.36 -15.09 -15.23
N CYS A 116 -19.06 -14.82 -15.21
CA CYS A 116 -18.01 -15.83 -15.07
C CYS A 116 -17.21 -15.69 -13.74
N GLY A 117 -17.68 -14.87 -12.80
CA GLY A 117 -17.02 -14.65 -11.51
C GLY A 117 -15.71 -13.88 -11.62
N ALA A 118 -15.45 -13.22 -12.75
CA ALA A 118 -14.29 -12.37 -12.94
C ALA A 118 -14.46 -11.01 -12.26
N SER A 119 -13.36 -10.33 -12.01
CA SER A 119 -13.35 -8.96 -11.50
C SER A 119 -12.22 -8.16 -12.12
N LEU A 120 -12.43 -6.84 -12.26
CA LEU A 120 -11.43 -5.87 -12.71
C LEU A 120 -11.66 -4.57 -11.95
N SER A 121 -10.58 -3.95 -11.49
CA SER A 121 -10.62 -2.69 -10.75
C SER A 121 -9.43 -1.81 -11.09
N PHE A 122 -9.59 -0.51 -10.88
CA PHE A 122 -8.59 0.52 -11.13
C PHE A 122 -8.51 1.48 -9.95
N GLY A 123 -7.36 2.13 -9.80
CA GLY A 123 -7.14 3.27 -8.91
C GLY A 123 -5.85 3.97 -9.31
N ALA A 124 -5.67 5.22 -8.91
CA ALA A 124 -4.44 5.93 -9.19
C ALA A 124 -3.72 6.31 -7.89
N GLY A 125 -2.40 6.41 -7.98
CA GLY A 125 -1.52 7.00 -7.00
C GLY A 125 -0.62 8.02 -7.67
N ALA A 126 0.40 8.49 -6.98
CA ALA A 126 1.27 9.56 -7.48
C ALA A 126 1.84 9.28 -8.88
N HIS A 127 2.37 8.11 -9.11
CA HIS A 127 3.10 7.79 -10.35
C HIS A 127 2.27 7.07 -11.41
N THR A 128 1.29 6.29 -11.00
CA THR A 128 0.66 5.30 -11.88
C THR A 128 -0.82 5.13 -11.59
N THR A 129 -1.59 4.88 -12.63
CA THR A 129 -2.86 4.16 -12.53
C THR A 129 -2.55 2.67 -12.42
N VAL A 130 -3.04 2.02 -11.38
CA VAL A 130 -2.92 0.58 -11.14
C VAL A 130 -4.20 -0.12 -11.54
N PHE A 131 -4.09 -1.38 -11.94
CA PHE A 131 -5.24 -2.25 -12.17
C PHE A 131 -4.99 -3.64 -11.59
N SER A 132 -6.06 -4.28 -11.19
CA SER A 132 -6.07 -5.67 -10.72
C SER A 132 -7.34 -6.37 -11.19
N GLY A 133 -7.18 -7.60 -11.66
CA GLY A 133 -8.28 -8.44 -12.07
C GLY A 133 -7.99 -9.91 -11.78
N ARG A 134 -9.05 -10.71 -11.73
CA ARG A 134 -8.97 -12.16 -11.56
C ARG A 134 -10.10 -12.85 -12.32
N SER A 135 -9.81 -14.06 -12.78
CA SER A 135 -10.79 -14.94 -13.44
C SER A 135 -10.38 -16.40 -13.29
N LEU A 136 -11.20 -17.32 -13.81
CA LEU A 136 -10.71 -18.64 -14.18
C LEU A 136 -9.80 -18.51 -15.42
N ALA A 137 -8.97 -19.52 -15.66
CA ALA A 137 -8.03 -19.53 -16.79
C ALA A 137 -8.77 -19.49 -18.14
N GLU A 138 -9.92 -20.15 -18.25
CA GLU A 138 -10.76 -20.15 -19.46
C GLU A 138 -11.36 -18.78 -19.78
N ASP A 139 -11.55 -17.92 -18.74
CA ASP A 139 -12.13 -16.59 -18.87
C ASP A 139 -11.08 -15.48 -18.97
N LEU A 140 -9.77 -15.82 -18.96
CA LEU A 140 -8.69 -14.85 -19.13
C LEU A 140 -8.84 -14.02 -20.41
N PRO A 141 -9.27 -14.58 -21.57
CA PRO A 141 -9.52 -13.77 -22.75
C PRO A 141 -10.56 -12.68 -22.54
N LEU A 142 -11.69 -12.98 -21.89
CA LEU A 142 -12.72 -11.98 -21.57
C LEU A 142 -12.18 -10.88 -20.65
N LEU A 143 -11.41 -11.27 -19.64
CA LEU A 143 -10.82 -10.31 -18.69
C LEU A 143 -9.83 -9.37 -19.39
N LEU A 144 -8.97 -9.88 -20.27
CA LEU A 144 -8.00 -9.08 -21.03
C LEU A 144 -8.69 -8.21 -22.10
N ASP A 145 -9.71 -8.74 -22.77
CA ASP A 145 -10.49 -7.97 -23.76
C ASP A 145 -11.24 -6.82 -23.05
N THR A 146 -11.79 -7.07 -21.85
CA THR A 146 -12.42 -6.02 -21.03
C THR A 146 -11.40 -4.99 -20.53
N LEU A 147 -10.23 -5.42 -20.05
CA LEU A 147 -9.15 -4.50 -19.69
C LEU A 147 -8.77 -3.61 -20.89
N ALA A 148 -8.53 -4.21 -22.06
CA ALA A 148 -8.17 -3.50 -23.26
C ALA A 148 -9.23 -2.47 -23.69
N GLU A 149 -10.50 -2.85 -23.63
CA GLU A 149 -11.63 -1.99 -23.99
C GLU A 149 -11.69 -0.75 -23.07
N VAL A 150 -11.67 -0.94 -21.75
CA VAL A 150 -11.85 0.17 -20.80
C VAL A 150 -10.62 1.07 -20.69
N VAL A 151 -9.39 0.55 -20.94
CA VAL A 151 -8.18 1.39 -20.94
C VAL A 151 -7.91 2.09 -22.26
N ARG A 152 -8.49 1.61 -23.37
CA ARG A 152 -8.29 2.21 -24.69
C ARG A 152 -9.41 3.16 -25.09
N GLN A 153 -10.63 2.84 -24.75
CA GLN A 153 -11.83 3.56 -25.25
C GLN A 153 -12.88 3.78 -24.15
N PRO A 154 -12.51 4.37 -22.99
CA PRO A 154 -13.52 4.75 -22.00
C PRO A 154 -14.43 5.85 -22.54
N ALA A 155 -15.72 5.78 -22.24
CA ALA A 155 -16.70 6.74 -22.73
C ALA A 155 -16.98 7.92 -21.78
N PHE A 156 -16.69 7.76 -20.49
CA PHE A 156 -16.98 8.71 -19.41
C PHE A 156 -18.39 9.34 -19.51
N PRO A 157 -19.47 8.52 -19.50
CA PRO A 157 -20.83 9.03 -19.65
C PRO A 157 -21.13 10.06 -18.56
N SER A 158 -21.73 11.20 -18.95
CA SER A 158 -21.95 12.34 -18.05
C SER A 158 -22.69 11.94 -16.76
N GLU A 159 -23.74 11.09 -16.86
CA GLU A 159 -24.47 10.62 -15.69
C GLU A 159 -23.57 9.81 -14.74
N GLN A 160 -22.72 8.96 -15.28
CA GLN A 160 -21.79 8.13 -14.48
C GLN A 160 -20.67 8.96 -13.87
N VAL A 161 -20.17 9.97 -14.57
CA VAL A 161 -19.19 10.92 -14.05
C VAL A 161 -19.78 11.68 -12.84
N GLU A 162 -21.02 12.18 -12.93
CA GLU A 162 -21.65 12.87 -11.81
C GLU A 162 -21.96 11.95 -10.62
N LYS A 163 -22.37 10.70 -10.86
CA LYS A 163 -22.53 9.70 -9.80
C LYS A 163 -21.19 9.41 -9.10
N LEU A 164 -20.11 9.24 -9.87
CA LEU A 164 -18.78 9.01 -9.30
C LEU A 164 -18.28 10.24 -8.54
N ARG A 165 -18.48 11.47 -9.07
CA ARG A 165 -18.18 12.71 -8.35
C ARG A 165 -18.85 12.76 -6.99
N ALA A 166 -20.14 12.44 -6.91
CA ALA A 166 -20.88 12.42 -5.65
C ALA A 166 -20.30 11.40 -4.66
N GLN A 167 -19.86 10.24 -5.16
CA GLN A 167 -19.17 9.23 -4.33
C GLN A 167 -17.83 9.73 -3.80
N LEU A 168 -17.00 10.35 -4.67
CA LEU A 168 -15.71 10.93 -4.28
C LEU A 168 -15.89 12.04 -3.24
N LEU A 169 -16.82 12.97 -3.44
CA LEU A 169 -17.10 14.03 -2.47
C LEU A 169 -17.59 13.47 -1.12
N THR A 170 -18.35 12.38 -1.14
CA THR A 170 -18.77 11.71 0.09
C THR A 170 -17.55 11.09 0.79
N GLY A 171 -16.64 10.43 0.06
CA GLY A 171 -15.40 9.89 0.60
C GLY A 171 -14.52 10.99 1.22
N LEU A 172 -14.35 12.12 0.53
CA LEU A 172 -13.61 13.27 1.04
C LEU A 172 -14.24 13.88 2.30
N ALA A 173 -15.58 13.93 2.38
CA ALA A 173 -16.27 14.37 3.58
C ALA A 173 -16.07 13.41 4.77
N ILE A 174 -16.01 12.12 4.53
CA ILE A 174 -15.68 11.11 5.57
C ILE A 174 -14.22 11.30 6.01
N ARG A 175 -13.27 11.40 5.07
CA ARG A 175 -11.85 11.66 5.36
C ARG A 175 -11.66 12.90 6.23
N ALA A 176 -12.35 13.99 5.93
CA ALA A 176 -12.27 15.23 6.70
C ALA A 176 -12.74 15.07 8.16
N GLN A 177 -13.44 13.99 8.48
CA GLN A 177 -13.88 13.63 9.83
C GLN A 177 -13.03 12.53 10.46
N ASP A 178 -12.06 11.96 9.75
CA ASP A 178 -11.16 10.94 10.29
C ASP A 178 -9.88 11.60 10.83
N THR A 179 -9.62 11.42 12.13
CA THR A 179 -8.47 12.04 12.79
C THR A 179 -7.14 11.43 12.35
N ALA A 180 -7.10 10.14 12.04
CA ALA A 180 -5.89 9.47 11.56
C ALA A 180 -5.52 9.92 10.14
N ASP A 181 -6.49 9.95 9.22
CA ASP A 181 -6.30 10.42 7.84
C ASP A 181 -5.86 11.89 7.80
N MET A 182 -6.51 12.75 8.62
CA MET A 182 -6.18 14.17 8.66
C MET A 182 -4.80 14.43 9.28
N ALA A 183 -4.38 13.64 10.27
CA ALA A 183 -3.03 13.71 10.82
C ALA A 183 -1.98 13.25 9.78
N ALA A 184 -2.22 12.13 9.07
CA ALA A 184 -1.33 11.64 8.02
C ALA A 184 -1.19 12.65 6.86
N MET A 185 -2.30 13.18 6.34
CA MET A 185 -2.27 14.18 5.29
C MET A 185 -1.54 15.47 5.72
N THR A 186 -1.73 15.91 6.98
CA THR A 186 -1.02 17.07 7.53
C THR A 186 0.46 16.79 7.68
N PHE A 187 0.84 15.57 8.07
CA PHE A 187 2.23 15.12 8.13
C PHE A 187 2.89 15.18 6.75
N ASP A 188 2.25 14.66 5.71
CA ASP A 188 2.76 14.70 4.33
C ASP A 188 2.95 16.16 3.85
N GLN A 189 2.02 17.05 4.18
CA GLN A 189 2.14 18.47 3.86
C GLN A 189 3.32 19.17 4.57
N ILE A 190 3.79 18.65 5.71
CA ILE A 190 4.98 19.15 6.40
C ILE A 190 6.23 18.55 5.77
N VAL A 191 6.30 17.23 5.68
CA VAL A 191 7.49 16.50 5.21
C VAL A 191 7.79 16.79 3.75
N PHE A 192 6.77 16.86 2.93
CA PHE A 192 6.87 17.09 1.47
C PHE A 192 6.50 18.51 1.05
N ALA A 193 6.69 19.52 1.90
CA ALA A 193 6.21 20.89 1.68
C ALA A 193 6.54 21.48 0.29
N ASN A 194 7.75 21.20 -0.23
CA ASN A 194 8.24 21.66 -1.53
C ASN A 194 8.35 20.51 -2.56
N HIS A 195 7.58 19.44 -2.37
CA HIS A 195 7.62 18.26 -3.21
C HIS A 195 6.20 17.89 -3.67
N PRO A 196 6.00 17.31 -4.87
CA PRO A 196 4.66 16.91 -5.34
C PRO A 196 3.91 15.96 -4.40
N TYR A 197 4.62 15.15 -3.62
CA TYR A 197 4.02 14.18 -2.69
C TYR A 197 3.25 14.82 -1.51
N ARG A 198 3.31 16.15 -1.34
CA ARG A 198 2.42 16.85 -0.40
C ARG A 198 0.95 16.86 -0.82
N ARG A 199 0.69 16.57 -2.10
CA ARG A 199 -0.64 16.63 -2.69
C ARG A 199 -1.35 15.29 -2.51
N PRO A 200 -2.60 15.27 -2.00
CA PRO A 200 -3.36 14.03 -1.93
C PRO A 200 -3.75 13.56 -3.35
N ASP A 201 -3.56 12.28 -3.62
CA ASP A 201 -3.86 11.69 -4.93
C ASP A 201 -5.36 11.75 -5.29
N ASP A 202 -6.24 11.76 -4.29
CA ASP A 202 -7.70 11.85 -4.43
C ASP A 202 -8.24 13.30 -4.38
N GLY A 203 -7.35 14.30 -4.31
CA GLY A 203 -7.69 15.73 -4.37
C GLY A 203 -8.40 16.29 -3.14
N TYR A 204 -9.08 17.39 -3.37
CA TYR A 204 -9.89 18.12 -2.38
C TYR A 204 -11.32 18.30 -2.89
N PRO A 205 -12.31 18.59 -2.03
CA PRO A 205 -13.69 18.84 -2.47
C PRO A 205 -13.80 19.88 -3.57
N GLU A 206 -13.04 20.97 -3.47
CA GLU A 206 -13.03 22.07 -4.42
C GLU A 206 -12.46 21.65 -5.78
N THR A 207 -11.37 20.88 -5.79
CA THR A 207 -10.75 20.41 -7.02
C THR A 207 -11.60 19.33 -7.71
N ILE A 208 -12.19 18.41 -6.95
CA ILE A 208 -13.12 17.40 -7.49
C ILE A 208 -14.39 18.03 -8.07
N GLN A 209 -14.89 19.12 -7.46
CA GLN A 209 -16.02 19.88 -8.01
C GLN A 209 -15.65 20.63 -9.29
N ALA A 210 -14.40 21.10 -9.42
CA ALA A 210 -13.93 21.84 -10.59
C ALA A 210 -13.63 20.95 -11.81
N ILE A 211 -13.35 19.68 -11.61
CA ILE A 211 -13.08 18.70 -12.69
C ILE A 211 -14.35 18.47 -13.51
N ARG A 212 -14.25 18.52 -14.83
CA ARG A 212 -15.35 18.27 -15.77
C ARG A 212 -15.15 16.93 -16.47
N GLY A 213 -16.22 16.38 -17.07
CA GLY A 213 -16.13 15.15 -17.87
C GLY A 213 -15.13 15.25 -19.02
N GLU A 214 -15.01 16.41 -19.66
CA GLU A 214 -14.00 16.68 -20.69
C GLU A 214 -12.56 16.58 -20.18
N ASP A 215 -12.31 16.92 -18.91
CA ASP A 215 -10.98 16.80 -18.31
C ASP A 215 -10.55 15.33 -18.15
N LEU A 216 -11.49 14.43 -17.83
CA LEU A 216 -11.22 12.99 -17.78
C LEU A 216 -10.84 12.46 -19.17
N VAL A 217 -11.59 12.87 -20.20
CA VAL A 217 -11.31 12.50 -21.60
C VAL A 217 -9.92 13.00 -22.03
N ASP A 218 -9.61 14.27 -21.73
CA ASP A 218 -8.33 14.87 -22.08
C ASP A 218 -7.16 14.24 -21.32
N PHE A 219 -7.32 13.98 -20.01
CA PHE A 219 -6.33 13.28 -19.20
C PHE A 219 -6.06 11.88 -19.75
N HIS A 220 -7.13 11.11 -20.00
CA HIS A 220 -7.02 9.77 -20.58
C HIS A 220 -6.30 9.81 -21.93
N ARG A 221 -6.77 10.63 -22.88
CA ARG A 221 -6.17 10.74 -24.21
C ARG A 221 -4.68 11.10 -24.17
N ARG A 222 -4.27 11.96 -23.22
CA ARG A 222 -2.90 12.47 -23.12
C ARG A 222 -1.95 11.51 -22.41
N PHE A 223 -2.40 10.83 -21.36
CA PHE A 223 -1.50 10.11 -20.45
C PHE A 223 -1.64 8.59 -20.48
N TYR A 224 -2.74 8.03 -20.99
CA TYR A 224 -2.87 6.59 -21.11
C TYR A 224 -2.22 6.08 -22.40
N ALA A 225 -1.28 5.15 -22.25
CA ALA A 225 -0.53 4.60 -23.36
C ALA A 225 0.07 3.25 -23.00
N PRO A 226 0.39 2.40 -24.00
CA PRO A 226 1.08 1.14 -23.77
C PRO A 226 2.52 1.35 -23.33
N ARG A 227 3.19 2.41 -23.75
CA ARG A 227 4.57 2.72 -23.38
C ARG A 227 4.70 2.92 -21.87
N GLY A 228 5.50 2.05 -21.23
CA GLY A 228 5.70 2.03 -19.78
C GLY A 228 4.57 1.35 -18.99
N MET A 229 3.59 0.73 -19.68
CA MET A 229 2.64 -0.16 -19.04
C MET A 229 3.35 -1.46 -18.66
N VAL A 230 3.09 -1.95 -17.46
CA VAL A 230 3.56 -3.24 -16.97
C VAL A 230 2.37 -4.10 -16.59
N ILE A 231 2.38 -5.35 -17.05
CA ILE A 231 1.33 -6.35 -16.75
C ILE A 231 2.01 -7.58 -16.14
N ALA A 232 1.54 -8.03 -14.98
CA ALA A 232 1.89 -9.32 -14.40
C ALA A 232 0.70 -10.26 -14.52
N ILE A 233 0.91 -11.47 -15.07
CA ILE A 233 -0.10 -12.53 -15.20
C ILE A 233 0.41 -13.76 -14.49
N VAL A 234 -0.32 -14.19 -13.46
CA VAL A 234 0.06 -15.34 -12.63
C VAL A 234 -1.13 -16.28 -12.46
N GLY A 235 -0.95 -17.55 -12.74
CA GLY A 235 -1.98 -18.56 -12.57
C GLY A 235 -1.92 -19.69 -13.59
N ALA A 236 -3.07 -20.34 -13.85
CA ALA A 236 -3.17 -21.53 -14.69
C ALA A 236 -3.12 -21.17 -16.20
N VAL A 237 -2.07 -20.51 -16.62
CA VAL A 237 -1.81 -20.15 -18.02
C VAL A 237 -0.33 -20.31 -18.33
N GLU A 238 -0.03 -20.88 -19.49
CA GLU A 238 1.35 -20.92 -19.99
C GLU A 238 1.83 -19.49 -20.33
N PRO A 239 3.05 -19.09 -19.94
CA PRO A 239 3.54 -17.73 -20.17
C PRO A 239 3.49 -17.28 -21.63
N GLN A 240 3.77 -18.18 -22.55
CA GLN A 240 3.71 -17.89 -23.98
C GLN A 240 2.25 -17.61 -24.44
N ALA A 241 1.28 -18.39 -23.95
CA ALA A 241 -0.13 -18.16 -24.24
C ALA A 241 -0.64 -16.85 -23.60
N ALA A 242 -0.16 -16.51 -22.42
CA ALA A 242 -0.45 -15.22 -21.79
C ALA A 242 0.08 -14.05 -22.64
N MET A 243 1.30 -14.15 -23.16
CA MET A 243 1.89 -13.15 -24.07
C MET A 243 1.05 -12.99 -25.34
N GLU A 244 0.67 -14.09 -25.99
CA GLU A 244 -0.15 -14.06 -27.21
C GLU A 244 -1.52 -13.40 -26.99
N GLN A 245 -2.13 -13.65 -25.83
CA GLN A 245 -3.40 -13.03 -25.45
C GLN A 245 -3.25 -11.51 -25.17
N VAL A 246 -2.21 -11.09 -24.48
CA VAL A 246 -1.91 -9.65 -24.27
C VAL A 246 -1.59 -8.97 -25.60
N GLN A 247 -0.79 -9.62 -26.46
CA GLN A 247 -0.47 -9.11 -27.80
C GLN A 247 -1.74 -8.95 -28.68
N ARG A 248 -2.68 -9.87 -28.59
CA ARG A 248 -3.97 -9.78 -29.30
C ARG A 248 -4.83 -8.63 -28.78
N ALA A 249 -4.93 -8.45 -27.46
CA ALA A 249 -5.82 -7.48 -26.85
C ALA A 249 -5.27 -6.04 -26.87
N LEU A 250 -3.97 -5.90 -26.72
CA LEU A 250 -3.31 -4.60 -26.49
C LEU A 250 -2.15 -4.30 -27.45
N GLY A 251 -1.75 -5.25 -28.31
CA GLY A 251 -0.52 -5.12 -29.12
C GLY A 251 -0.58 -4.05 -30.20
N ASP A 252 -1.76 -3.70 -30.69
CA ASP A 252 -2.01 -2.62 -31.67
C ASP A 252 -2.32 -1.26 -31.00
N TRP A 253 -2.36 -1.21 -29.66
CA TRP A 253 -2.56 0.04 -28.95
C TRP A 253 -1.31 0.91 -29.06
N ASP A 254 -1.49 2.17 -29.41
CA ASP A 254 -0.44 3.17 -29.53
C ASP A 254 -0.91 4.52 -29.02
N ASN A 255 0.00 5.29 -28.45
CA ASN A 255 -0.13 6.70 -28.13
C ASN A 255 1.28 7.33 -28.13
N PRO A 256 1.81 7.68 -29.32
CA PRO A 256 3.16 8.20 -29.46
C PRO A 256 3.36 9.56 -28.79
N ASP A 257 2.27 10.34 -28.63
CA ASP A 257 2.31 11.69 -28.07
C ASP A 257 2.29 11.73 -26.54
N LYS A 258 2.24 10.56 -25.88
CA LYS A 258 2.29 10.52 -24.41
C LYS A 258 3.56 11.18 -23.88
N PRO A 259 3.46 12.21 -23.01
CA PRO A 259 4.63 12.81 -22.40
C PRO A 259 5.30 11.85 -21.41
N ASP A 260 6.58 12.07 -21.16
CA ASP A 260 7.27 11.39 -20.06
C ASP A 260 6.76 11.90 -18.71
N ALA A 261 6.92 11.07 -17.68
CA ALA A 261 6.58 11.46 -16.31
C ALA A 261 7.41 12.69 -15.89
N PRO A 262 6.82 13.66 -15.18
CA PRO A 262 7.57 14.80 -14.70
C PRO A 262 8.68 14.34 -13.76
N PRO A 263 9.90 14.93 -13.85
CA PRO A 263 10.98 14.60 -12.94
C PRO A 263 10.61 15.01 -11.52
N LEU A 264 10.94 14.16 -10.55
CA LEU A 264 10.77 14.51 -9.16
C LEU A 264 11.86 15.53 -8.74
N PRO A 265 11.48 16.65 -8.12
CA PRO A 265 12.44 17.55 -7.53
C PRO A 265 13.15 16.89 -6.33
N PRO A 266 14.38 17.31 -5.99
CA PRO A 266 14.99 16.83 -4.77
C PRO A 266 14.18 17.28 -3.55
N LEU A 267 13.98 16.36 -2.59
CA LEU A 267 13.32 16.68 -1.34
C LEU A 267 14.26 17.49 -0.45
N THR A 268 13.78 18.63 0.08
CA THR A 268 14.50 19.45 1.06
C THR A 268 14.15 18.95 2.47
N PRO A 269 15.11 18.40 3.25
CA PRO A 269 14.85 17.97 4.62
C PRO A 269 14.43 19.14 5.52
N LEU A 270 13.63 18.83 6.55
CA LEU A 270 13.28 19.80 7.59
C LEU A 270 14.53 20.35 8.28
N GLN A 271 14.55 21.65 8.56
CA GLN A 271 15.66 22.32 9.27
C GLN A 271 15.39 22.44 10.77
N GLU A 272 14.12 22.34 11.19
CA GLU A 272 13.66 22.39 12.56
C GLU A 272 12.43 21.51 12.73
N THR A 273 12.01 21.28 13.97
CA THR A 273 10.74 20.57 14.25
C THR A 273 9.56 21.47 13.89
N VAL A 274 8.69 20.96 13.05
CA VAL A 274 7.44 21.65 12.62
C VAL A 274 6.26 20.91 13.19
N THR A 275 5.44 21.62 13.96
CA THR A 275 4.18 21.07 14.52
C THR A 275 2.98 21.74 13.87
N ARG A 276 2.02 20.96 13.40
CA ARG A 276 0.71 21.45 12.93
C ARG A 276 -0.41 20.68 13.60
N ARG A 277 -1.51 21.39 13.90
CA ARG A 277 -2.73 20.81 14.48
C ARG A 277 -3.91 21.09 13.55
N VAL A 278 -4.75 20.06 13.37
CA VAL A 278 -6.04 20.14 12.71
C VAL A 278 -7.11 19.88 13.77
N GLU A 279 -7.99 20.86 13.98
CA GLU A 279 -9.11 20.72 14.90
C GLU A 279 -10.29 20.06 14.22
N ILE A 280 -10.79 18.97 14.80
CA ILE A 280 -11.97 18.24 14.33
C ILE A 280 -12.93 18.11 15.52
N ALA A 281 -13.94 18.98 15.54
CA ALA A 281 -14.88 19.03 16.65
C ALA A 281 -15.64 17.71 16.87
N GLY A 282 -15.96 17.41 18.13
CA GLY A 282 -16.79 16.26 18.51
C GLY A 282 -16.07 14.93 18.54
N LYS A 283 -14.73 14.91 18.42
CA LYS A 283 -13.92 13.70 18.55
C LYS A 283 -13.52 13.43 20.00
N PHE A 284 -13.37 12.16 20.32
CA PHE A 284 -12.91 11.70 21.64
C PHE A 284 -11.47 11.19 21.62
N GLN A 285 -10.86 11.11 20.44
CA GLN A 285 -9.50 10.71 20.18
C GLN A 285 -8.77 11.80 19.41
N ALA A 286 -7.50 11.96 19.70
CA ALA A 286 -6.55 12.69 18.86
C ALA A 286 -5.54 11.70 18.26
N ASP A 287 -5.25 11.87 16.99
CA ASP A 287 -4.24 11.11 16.28
C ASP A 287 -3.01 11.96 16.02
N LEU A 288 -1.84 11.35 16.26
CA LEU A 288 -0.55 11.96 16.06
C LEU A 288 0.20 11.19 14.97
N VAL A 289 0.87 11.92 14.09
CA VAL A 289 1.90 11.37 13.20
C VAL A 289 3.18 12.17 13.42
N ILE A 290 4.26 11.48 13.82
CA ILE A 290 5.56 12.08 14.12
C ILE A 290 6.62 11.36 13.30
N GLY A 291 7.45 12.10 12.56
CA GLY A 291 8.46 11.44 11.73
C GLY A 291 9.22 12.39 10.83
N VAL A 292 9.81 11.82 9.80
CA VAL A 292 10.70 12.47 8.84
C VAL A 292 10.47 11.91 7.44
N SER A 293 11.13 12.45 6.43
CA SER A 293 11.29 11.77 5.14
C SER A 293 12.13 10.51 5.31
N GLY A 294 11.78 9.47 4.55
CA GLY A 294 12.47 8.19 4.54
C GLY A 294 13.15 7.89 3.19
N PRO A 295 13.82 6.74 3.07
CA PRO A 295 14.47 6.32 1.84
C PRO A 295 13.47 6.04 0.71
N ALA A 296 13.93 6.16 -0.54
CA ALA A 296 13.27 5.54 -1.67
C ALA A 296 13.48 4.01 -1.63
N ARG A 297 12.63 3.27 -2.33
CA ARG A 297 12.70 1.78 -2.34
C ARG A 297 14.00 1.23 -2.93
N ARG A 298 14.67 2.00 -3.79
CA ARG A 298 15.94 1.63 -4.43
C ARG A 298 17.18 2.01 -3.62
N ASP A 299 17.03 2.81 -2.57
CA ASP A 299 18.16 3.26 -1.77
C ASP A 299 18.80 2.11 -1.01
N LEU A 300 20.12 2.16 -0.84
CA LEU A 300 20.86 1.15 -0.08
C LEU A 300 20.40 1.07 1.37
N GLU A 301 19.96 2.18 1.93
CA GLU A 301 19.45 2.27 3.29
C GLU A 301 18.04 1.69 3.47
N TYR A 302 17.33 1.38 2.38
CA TYR A 302 15.95 0.88 2.48
C TYR A 302 15.83 -0.38 3.34
N LEU A 303 16.68 -1.37 3.11
CA LEU A 303 16.59 -2.65 3.84
C LEU A 303 17.02 -2.50 5.31
N PRO A 304 18.15 -1.83 5.64
CA PRO A 304 18.48 -1.48 7.03
C PRO A 304 17.37 -0.67 7.73
N ALA A 305 16.82 0.35 7.07
CA ALA A 305 15.71 1.15 7.61
C ALA A 305 14.46 0.31 7.84
N SER A 306 14.13 -0.63 6.93
CA SER A 306 12.96 -1.52 7.06
C SER A 306 13.09 -2.45 8.26
N LEU A 307 14.26 -3.03 8.48
CA LEU A 307 14.54 -3.87 9.66
C LEU A 307 14.53 -3.03 10.95
N GLY A 308 15.11 -1.83 10.92
CA GLY A 308 15.06 -0.89 12.02
C GLY A 308 13.64 -0.44 12.35
N ASN A 309 12.81 -0.16 11.34
CA ASN A 309 11.40 0.17 11.50
C ASN A 309 10.61 -0.99 12.15
N SER A 310 10.91 -2.23 11.78
CA SER A 310 10.28 -3.39 12.40
C SER A 310 10.54 -3.42 13.92
N VAL A 311 11.78 -3.20 14.34
CA VAL A 311 12.14 -3.14 15.77
C VAL A 311 11.51 -1.91 16.44
N LEU A 312 11.53 -0.76 15.76
CA LEU A 312 11.01 0.49 16.32
C LEU A 312 9.51 0.41 16.61
N GLY A 313 8.70 -0.13 15.68
CA GLY A 313 7.26 -0.04 15.86
C GLY A 313 6.38 -1.06 15.15
N GLN A 314 6.91 -2.23 14.77
CA GLN A 314 6.08 -3.26 14.13
C GLN A 314 6.19 -4.65 14.78
N PHE A 315 7.36 -5.01 15.31
CA PHE A 315 7.59 -6.36 15.84
C PHE A 315 6.88 -6.60 17.17
N GLY A 316 6.32 -7.79 17.36
CA GLY A 316 5.57 -8.15 18.58
C GLY A 316 4.31 -7.28 18.76
N MET A 317 4.17 -6.69 19.95
CA MET A 317 3.08 -5.77 20.27
C MET A 317 3.39 -4.32 19.86
N MET A 318 3.71 -4.09 18.58
CA MET A 318 4.02 -2.77 18.00
C MET A 318 5.41 -2.23 18.33
N GLY A 319 6.40 -3.10 18.58
CA GLY A 319 7.79 -2.74 18.78
C GLY A 319 8.05 -1.87 20.03
N ARG A 320 9.19 -1.16 20.04
CA ARG A 320 9.58 -0.28 21.14
C ARG A 320 8.59 0.87 21.36
N ILE A 321 8.00 1.40 20.30
CA ILE A 321 6.98 2.46 20.37
C ILE A 321 5.73 1.94 21.09
N GLY A 322 5.22 0.77 20.69
CA GLY A 322 4.08 0.16 21.35
C GLY A 322 4.33 -0.14 22.83
N GLU A 323 5.53 -0.64 23.14
CA GLU A 323 5.95 -0.90 24.51
C GLU A 323 5.93 0.37 25.39
N VAL A 324 6.50 1.47 24.88
CA VAL A 324 6.65 2.71 25.68
C VAL A 324 5.33 3.47 25.79
N VAL A 325 4.58 3.61 24.70
CA VAL A 325 3.38 4.48 24.67
C VAL A 325 2.13 3.74 25.12
N ARG A 326 1.96 2.47 24.70
CA ARG A 326 0.79 1.67 24.97
C ARG A 326 0.94 0.81 26.24
N GLU A 327 1.92 -0.12 26.25
CA GLU A 327 2.01 -1.14 27.30
C GLU A 327 2.44 -0.53 28.65
N LYS A 328 3.52 0.23 28.69
CA LYS A 328 4.05 0.80 29.93
C LYS A 328 3.28 2.03 30.41
N SER A 329 2.78 2.85 29.49
CA SER A 329 2.18 4.14 29.84
C SER A 329 0.66 4.14 29.75
N GLY A 330 0.03 3.20 29.06
CA GLY A 330 -1.42 3.11 28.92
C GLY A 330 -2.05 4.31 28.20
N LEU A 331 -1.29 5.03 27.34
CA LEU A 331 -1.73 6.29 26.75
C LEU A 331 -2.45 6.12 25.42
N ALA A 332 -2.08 5.08 24.66
CA ALA A 332 -2.55 4.91 23.30
C ALA A 332 -3.34 3.61 23.12
N TYR A 333 -4.37 3.68 22.29
CA TYR A 333 -5.07 2.51 21.79
C TYR A 333 -4.18 1.76 20.77
N TYR A 334 -3.51 2.51 19.93
CA TYR A 334 -2.46 2.01 19.03
C TYR A 334 -1.28 2.98 19.00
N ALA A 335 -0.07 2.44 18.79
CA ALA A 335 1.13 3.21 18.54
C ALA A 335 2.12 2.32 17.76
N TYR A 336 2.45 2.69 16.54
CA TYR A 336 3.32 1.89 15.65
C TYR A 336 4.16 2.80 14.77
N SER A 337 5.19 2.25 14.12
CA SER A 337 5.96 2.95 13.09
C SER A 337 5.75 2.35 11.71
N SER A 338 5.86 3.20 10.69
CA SER A 338 5.76 2.83 9.28
C SER A 338 6.92 3.42 8.48
N LEU A 339 7.42 2.64 7.52
CA LEU A 339 8.38 3.07 6.52
C LEU A 339 7.71 2.98 5.15
N ASN A 340 7.30 4.11 4.60
CA ASN A 340 6.61 4.21 3.33
C ASN A 340 7.62 4.55 2.24
N ALA A 341 8.14 3.54 1.54
CA ALA A 341 9.14 3.72 0.49
C ALA A 341 8.55 3.47 -0.89
N GLY A 342 8.72 4.41 -1.80
CA GLY A 342 8.21 4.38 -3.16
C GLY A 342 9.30 4.54 -4.22
N VAL A 343 8.90 5.02 -5.40
CA VAL A 343 9.82 5.37 -6.50
C VAL A 343 10.71 6.55 -6.11
N GLY A 344 10.14 7.53 -5.43
CA GLY A 344 10.85 8.67 -4.85
C GLY A 344 11.04 8.52 -3.34
N PRO A 345 11.49 9.60 -2.66
CA PRO A 345 11.67 9.62 -1.22
C PRO A 345 10.34 9.29 -0.52
N GLY A 346 10.41 8.46 0.51
CA GLY A 346 9.26 8.06 1.30
C GLY A 346 9.13 8.84 2.61
N SER A 347 8.34 8.30 3.54
CA SER A 347 8.27 8.75 4.93
C SER A 347 8.71 7.64 5.88
N TRP A 348 9.27 8.04 7.03
CA TRP A 348 9.48 7.16 8.18
C TRP A 348 8.80 7.82 9.37
N GLU A 349 7.68 7.25 9.78
CA GLU A 349 6.73 7.90 10.66
C GLU A 349 6.26 6.99 11.79
N ILE A 350 5.84 7.60 12.88
CA ILE A 350 5.21 6.96 14.03
C ILE A 350 3.79 7.52 14.15
N SER A 351 2.79 6.62 14.15
CA SER A 351 1.38 6.97 14.32
C SER A 351 0.89 6.49 15.68
N ALA A 352 0.09 7.31 16.36
CA ALA A 352 -0.52 6.95 17.62
C ALA A 352 -1.90 7.59 17.80
N GLY A 353 -2.88 6.79 18.25
CA GLY A 353 -4.21 7.27 18.64
C GLY A 353 -4.32 7.34 20.17
N VAL A 354 -4.58 8.53 20.72
CA VAL A 354 -4.55 8.82 22.16
C VAL A 354 -5.76 9.62 22.61
N ASN A 355 -6.01 9.62 23.92
CA ASN A 355 -6.90 10.62 24.50
C ASN A 355 -6.30 12.03 24.30
N PRO A 356 -7.11 13.06 23.93
CA PRO A 356 -6.63 14.40 23.68
C PRO A 356 -5.76 15.00 24.80
N ASP A 357 -6.05 14.70 26.05
CA ASP A 357 -5.27 15.15 27.22
C ASP A 357 -3.88 14.53 27.29
N ASN A 358 -3.66 13.44 26.59
CA ASN A 358 -2.40 12.69 26.60
C ASN A 358 -1.47 13.01 25.41
N VAL A 359 -1.88 13.86 24.46
CA VAL A 359 -1.13 14.19 23.24
C VAL A 359 0.31 14.62 23.53
N ALA A 360 0.50 15.57 24.47
CA ALA A 360 1.83 16.08 24.82
C ALA A 360 2.71 14.95 25.38
N LYS A 361 2.18 14.17 26.33
CA LYS A 361 2.93 13.08 26.96
C LYS A 361 3.28 11.96 25.97
N ALA A 362 2.36 11.59 25.10
CA ALA A 362 2.63 10.60 24.05
C ALA A 362 3.69 11.10 23.05
N SER A 363 3.58 12.36 22.63
CA SER A 363 4.59 13.00 21.77
C SER A 363 5.99 12.98 22.39
N ASP A 364 6.11 13.31 23.67
CA ASP A 364 7.39 13.29 24.38
C ASP A 364 7.98 11.89 24.49
N LEU A 365 7.16 10.87 24.74
CA LEU A 365 7.57 9.47 24.80
C LEU A 365 8.06 8.98 23.41
N ILE A 366 7.32 9.29 22.35
CA ILE A 366 7.72 8.94 20.97
C ILE A 366 9.04 9.60 20.61
N ARG A 367 9.18 10.91 20.86
CA ARG A 367 10.44 11.65 20.61
C ARG A 367 11.61 11.11 21.41
N GLY A 368 11.36 10.73 22.66
CA GLY A 368 12.38 10.09 23.51
C GLY A 368 12.84 8.74 22.97
N GLU A 369 11.91 7.94 22.41
CA GLU A 369 12.29 6.66 21.80
C GLU A 369 13.00 6.84 20.45
N ILE A 370 12.59 7.82 19.62
CA ILE A 370 13.33 8.19 18.40
C ILE A 370 14.78 8.59 18.77
N ALA A 371 14.96 9.45 19.77
CA ALA A 371 16.29 9.88 20.20
C ALA A 371 17.14 8.69 20.67
N ARG A 372 16.55 7.76 21.43
CA ARG A 372 17.24 6.54 21.88
C ARG A 372 17.59 5.62 20.70
N PHE A 373 16.69 5.47 19.72
CA PHE A 373 16.92 4.68 18.53
C PHE A 373 18.09 5.23 17.69
N VAL A 374 18.18 6.54 17.50
CA VAL A 374 19.29 7.22 16.80
C VAL A 374 20.61 7.16 17.59
N GLU A 375 20.54 7.19 18.92
CA GLU A 375 21.73 7.11 19.79
C GLU A 375 22.31 5.70 19.82
N LYS A 376 21.45 4.69 20.06
CA LYS A 376 21.85 3.31 20.43
C LYS A 376 21.63 2.29 19.34
N GLY A 377 20.78 2.57 18.34
CA GLY A 377 20.39 1.61 17.32
C GLY A 377 19.56 0.45 17.86
N VAL A 378 19.71 -0.70 17.24
CA VAL A 378 19.09 -1.97 17.62
C VAL A 378 20.13 -2.89 18.27
N THR A 379 19.68 -3.78 19.16
CA THR A 379 20.53 -4.86 19.67
C THR A 379 20.67 -5.96 18.63
N THR A 380 21.68 -6.82 18.80
CA THR A 380 21.86 -8.00 17.92
C THR A 380 20.66 -8.95 17.99
N GLU A 381 20.04 -9.10 19.16
CA GLU A 381 18.87 -9.96 19.38
C GLU A 381 17.65 -9.38 18.64
N GLU A 382 17.33 -8.09 18.82
CA GLU A 382 16.23 -7.43 18.13
C GLU A 382 16.38 -7.49 16.60
N LEU A 383 17.61 -7.29 16.09
CA LEU A 383 17.87 -7.41 14.65
C LEU A 383 17.68 -8.84 14.17
N SER A 384 18.20 -9.83 14.90
CA SER A 384 18.04 -11.25 14.56
C SER A 384 16.57 -11.65 14.49
N ASP A 385 15.76 -11.23 15.45
CA ASP A 385 14.32 -11.48 15.47
C ASP A 385 13.60 -10.81 14.29
N SER A 386 13.95 -9.55 14.00
CA SER A 386 13.41 -8.82 12.84
C SER A 386 13.78 -9.51 11.53
N GLN A 387 15.05 -9.93 11.36
CA GLN A 387 15.52 -10.68 10.20
C GLN A 387 14.77 -12.00 10.04
N ALA A 388 14.60 -12.76 11.11
CA ALA A 388 13.85 -14.02 11.10
C ALA A 388 12.39 -13.78 10.68
N ASN A 389 11.76 -12.73 11.18
CA ASN A 389 10.40 -12.34 10.81
C ASN A 389 10.29 -11.99 9.31
N PHE A 390 11.20 -11.17 8.77
CA PHE A 390 11.20 -10.79 7.36
C PHE A 390 11.36 -12.00 6.44
N VAL A 391 12.31 -12.89 6.75
CA VAL A 391 12.53 -14.12 5.99
C VAL A 391 11.33 -15.06 6.09
N GLY A 392 10.76 -15.21 7.30
CA GLY A 392 9.62 -16.09 7.53
C GLY A 392 8.31 -15.61 6.91
N ARG A 393 8.11 -14.29 6.76
CA ARG A 393 6.91 -13.72 6.13
C ARG A 393 6.94 -13.79 4.60
N LEU A 394 8.10 -13.89 3.97
CA LEU A 394 8.20 -13.90 2.51
C LEU A 394 7.38 -15.03 1.86
N PRO A 395 7.48 -16.30 2.27
CA PRO A 395 6.65 -17.35 1.67
C PRO A 395 5.16 -17.10 1.80
N LEU A 396 4.72 -16.55 2.94
CA LEU A 396 3.30 -16.20 3.17
C LEU A 396 2.82 -15.11 2.22
N SER A 397 3.67 -14.13 1.91
CA SER A 397 3.33 -13.07 0.94
C SER A 397 3.23 -13.58 -0.50
N LEU A 398 3.82 -14.74 -0.80
CA LEU A 398 3.89 -15.36 -2.12
C LEU A 398 2.99 -16.61 -2.26
N GLU A 399 2.16 -16.92 -1.28
CA GLU A 399 1.29 -18.12 -1.31
C GLU A 399 0.17 -18.02 -2.34
N SER A 400 -0.27 -16.82 -2.70
CA SER A 400 -1.34 -16.58 -3.65
C SER A 400 -0.85 -16.07 -5.00
N ASN A 401 -1.61 -16.32 -6.08
CA ASN A 401 -1.33 -15.74 -7.39
C ASN A 401 -1.25 -14.21 -7.34
N ALA A 402 -2.08 -13.55 -6.52
CA ALA A 402 -2.05 -12.11 -6.34
C ALA A 402 -0.76 -11.63 -5.64
N GLY A 403 -0.30 -12.35 -4.61
CA GLY A 403 0.97 -12.06 -3.94
C GLY A 403 2.17 -12.17 -4.88
N VAL A 404 2.19 -13.23 -5.70
CA VAL A 404 3.24 -13.40 -6.72
C VAL A 404 3.15 -12.30 -7.79
N ALA A 405 1.96 -11.96 -8.30
CA ALA A 405 1.78 -10.89 -9.28
C ALA A 405 2.29 -9.54 -8.73
N GLY A 406 1.97 -9.21 -7.47
CA GLY A 406 2.51 -8.02 -6.78
C GLY A 406 4.04 -8.05 -6.67
N ALA A 407 4.62 -9.22 -6.37
CA ALA A 407 6.07 -9.40 -6.33
C ALA A 407 6.73 -9.16 -7.71
N LEU A 408 6.14 -9.67 -8.79
CA LEU A 408 6.63 -9.44 -10.14
C LEU A 408 6.59 -7.95 -10.51
N LEU A 409 5.49 -7.25 -10.16
CA LEU A 409 5.39 -5.81 -10.37
C LEU A 409 6.44 -5.02 -9.57
N ASN A 410 6.74 -5.44 -8.33
CA ASN A 410 7.78 -4.81 -7.51
C ASN A 410 9.18 -5.00 -8.11
N ILE A 411 9.49 -6.18 -8.65
CA ILE A 411 10.74 -6.44 -9.38
C ILE A 411 10.92 -5.42 -10.51
N GLU A 412 9.90 -5.24 -11.33
CA GLU A 412 9.95 -4.32 -12.47
C GLU A 412 9.96 -2.85 -12.06
N ARG A 413 9.03 -2.46 -11.17
CA ARG A 413 8.89 -1.07 -10.71
C ARG A 413 10.15 -0.54 -10.03
N PHE A 414 10.81 -1.37 -9.24
CA PHE A 414 11.97 -0.98 -8.44
C PHE A 414 13.29 -1.53 -8.98
N GLU A 415 13.28 -2.14 -10.16
CA GLU A 415 14.48 -2.68 -10.84
C GLU A 415 15.33 -3.61 -9.95
N LEU A 416 14.66 -4.49 -9.19
CA LEU A 416 15.30 -5.32 -8.17
C LEU A 416 16.09 -6.51 -8.75
N GLY A 417 15.85 -6.86 -10.02
CA GLY A 417 16.36 -8.08 -10.66
C GLY A 417 15.44 -9.29 -10.44
N LEU A 418 15.36 -10.17 -11.45
CA LEU A 418 14.46 -11.34 -11.43
C LEU A 418 14.80 -12.34 -10.31
N ASP A 419 16.03 -12.33 -9.80
CA ASP A 419 16.53 -13.19 -8.74
C ASP A 419 16.33 -12.60 -7.32
N TYR A 420 15.73 -11.41 -7.20
CA TYR A 420 15.63 -10.67 -5.94
C TYR A 420 15.02 -11.50 -4.80
N TYR A 421 13.89 -12.16 -5.03
CA TYR A 421 13.21 -12.92 -3.97
C TYR A 421 13.98 -14.18 -3.55
N ARG A 422 14.78 -14.75 -4.44
CA ARG A 422 15.67 -15.88 -4.07
C ARG A 422 16.86 -15.43 -3.21
N ARG A 423 17.38 -14.23 -3.46
CA ARG A 423 18.46 -13.62 -2.67
C ARG A 423 17.96 -12.92 -1.41
N PHE A 424 16.63 -12.72 -1.28
CA PHE A 424 16.05 -11.87 -0.23
C PHE A 424 16.48 -12.29 1.17
N ALA A 425 16.48 -13.60 1.49
CA ALA A 425 16.90 -14.10 2.78
C ALA A 425 18.36 -13.76 3.11
N ASP A 426 19.25 -13.85 2.12
CA ASP A 426 20.66 -13.52 2.30
C ASP A 426 20.86 -12.01 2.41
N LEU A 427 20.15 -11.20 1.61
CA LEU A 427 20.16 -9.75 1.72
C LEU A 427 19.71 -9.29 3.11
N VAL A 428 18.63 -9.89 3.64
CA VAL A 428 18.11 -9.55 4.98
C VAL A 428 19.11 -9.92 6.05
N ARG A 429 19.68 -11.14 6.00
CA ARG A 429 20.64 -11.63 7.01
C ARG A 429 21.99 -10.91 6.98
N ALA A 430 22.34 -10.33 5.84
CA ALA A 430 23.59 -9.56 5.70
C ALA A 430 23.56 -8.20 6.41
N VAL A 431 22.37 -7.67 6.69
CA VAL A 431 22.25 -6.36 7.36
C VAL A 431 22.77 -6.44 8.79
N THR A 432 23.62 -5.49 9.16
CA THR A 432 24.25 -5.37 10.47
C THR A 432 23.56 -4.33 11.37
N PRO A 433 23.73 -4.41 12.71
CA PRO A 433 23.23 -3.36 13.62
C PRO A 433 23.77 -1.99 13.29
N ASP A 434 25.03 -1.88 12.84
CA ASP A 434 25.66 -0.62 12.45
C ASP A 434 25.00 -0.01 11.22
N GLU A 435 24.63 -0.78 10.22
CA GLU A 435 23.90 -0.29 9.04
C GLU A 435 22.50 0.22 9.41
N VAL A 436 21.81 -0.47 10.33
CA VAL A 436 20.52 0.02 10.87
C VAL A 436 20.71 1.35 11.60
N LEU A 437 21.77 1.46 12.44
CA LEU A 437 22.07 2.70 13.16
C LEU A 437 22.43 3.84 12.19
N GLN A 438 23.20 3.55 11.13
CA GLN A 438 23.55 4.54 10.11
C GLN A 438 22.30 5.02 9.36
N ALA A 439 21.39 4.10 8.98
CA ALA A 439 20.11 4.47 8.38
C ALA A 439 19.26 5.32 9.33
N ALA A 440 19.16 4.94 10.61
CA ALA A 440 18.46 5.74 11.61
C ALA A 440 19.03 7.16 11.71
N ARG A 441 20.34 7.32 11.78
CA ARG A 441 21.04 8.63 11.88
C ARG A 441 20.95 9.46 10.61
N LYS A 442 20.85 8.81 9.44
CA LYS A 442 20.70 9.50 8.15
C LYS A 442 19.35 10.18 8.03
N PHE A 443 18.30 9.54 8.50
CA PHE A 443 16.93 10.01 8.32
C PHE A 443 16.37 10.70 9.55
N PHE A 444 16.44 10.09 10.74
CA PHE A 444 15.92 10.69 11.96
C PHE A 444 16.90 11.71 12.57
N HIS A 445 16.39 12.92 12.71
CA HIS A 445 17.02 13.99 13.46
C HIS A 445 16.05 14.43 14.54
N PRO A 446 16.24 14.06 15.83
CA PRO A 446 15.26 14.32 16.90
C PRO A 446 14.83 15.79 17.07
N GLU A 447 15.67 16.73 16.59
CA GLU A 447 15.43 18.18 16.58
C GLU A 447 14.73 18.68 15.30
N ARG A 448 14.46 17.82 14.30
CA ARG A 448 13.93 18.20 12.99
C ARG A 448 12.80 17.27 12.56
N LEU A 449 11.79 17.15 13.41
CA LEU A 449 10.66 16.24 13.19
C LEU A 449 9.46 16.98 12.60
N ALA A 450 8.72 16.33 11.74
CA ALA A 450 7.34 16.69 11.44
C ALA A 450 6.45 16.10 12.53
N ILE A 451 5.57 16.94 13.09
CA ILE A 451 4.57 16.53 14.09
C ILE A 451 3.22 17.02 13.61
N ALA A 452 2.36 16.11 13.22
CA ALA A 452 0.97 16.39 12.85
C ALA A 452 0.04 15.82 13.90
N ILE A 453 -0.97 16.60 14.26
CA ILE A 453 -1.97 16.24 15.26
C ILE A 453 -3.34 16.56 14.68
N ALA A 454 -4.27 15.62 14.71
CA ALA A 454 -5.67 15.87 14.40
C ALA A 454 -6.55 15.39 15.54
N GLY A 455 -7.52 16.20 15.92
CA GLY A 455 -8.43 15.91 17.02
C GLY A 455 -9.14 17.14 17.54
N PRO A 456 -9.83 17.04 18.67
CA PRO A 456 -10.56 18.14 19.28
C PRO A 456 -9.63 19.24 19.80
#